data_f037fb92045235f06353f1fd7be5b879
#
_entry.id   f037fb92045235f06353f1fd7be5b879
#
_cell.length_a   1.000
_cell.length_b   1.000
_cell.length_c   1.000
_cell.angle_alpha   90.00
_cell.angle_beta   90.00
_cell.angle_gamma   90.00
#
_symmetry.space_group_name_H-M   'P 1'
#
loop_
_entity.id
_entity.type
_entity.pdbx_description
1 polymer ?
#
loop_
_entity_poly.entity_id
_entity_poly.type
_entity_poly.pdbx_seq_one_letter_code
_entity_poly.pdbx_strand_id
1 'polypeptide(L)' 'MPANEILQEAKKLRKVSESLDVLAERHAPISEALSILSGSVRNSATLLEVLVALKLTPAPGYDPRSN' A
#
# COMPACT_ATOMS: atom_id res chain seq x y z
N MET A 1 -16.50 -5.95 -6.56
CA MET A 1 -15.13 -5.45 -6.61
C MET A 1 -14.16 -6.61 -6.49
N PRO A 2 -13.19 -6.71 -7.36
CA PRO A 2 -12.28 -7.86 -7.36
C PRO A 2 -11.21 -7.72 -6.27
N ALA A 3 -11.54 -8.17 -5.08
CA ALA A 3 -10.64 -8.07 -3.93
C ALA A 3 -9.29 -8.73 -4.19
N ASN A 4 -9.27 -9.88 -4.86
CA ASN A 4 -8.02 -10.58 -5.16
C ASN A 4 -7.10 -9.75 -6.05
N GLU A 5 -7.68 -9.06 -7.03
CA GLU A 5 -6.89 -8.22 -7.93
C GLU A 5 -6.28 -7.04 -7.18
N ILE A 6 -7.04 -6.42 -6.28
CA ILE A 6 -6.54 -5.32 -5.48
C ILE A 6 -5.43 -5.78 -4.55
N LEU A 7 -5.61 -6.94 -3.91
CA LEU A 7 -4.59 -7.49 -3.03
C LEU A 7 -3.31 -7.84 -3.79
N GLN A 8 -3.45 -8.30 -5.03
CA GLN A 8 -2.27 -8.56 -5.86
C GLN A 8 -1.52 -7.29 -6.21
N GLU A 9 -2.24 -6.21 -6.48
CA GLU A 9 -1.60 -4.91 -6.72
C GLU A 9 -0.87 -4.42 -5.47
N ALA A 10 -1.48 -4.58 -4.29
CA ALA A 10 -0.81 -4.23 -3.04
C ALA A 10 0.48 -5.03 -2.86
N LYS A 11 0.44 -6.32 -3.20
CA LYS A 11 1.62 -7.18 -3.11
C LYS A 11 2.73 -6.72 -4.04
N LYS A 12 2.37 -6.32 -5.27
CA LYS A 12 3.34 -5.77 -6.22
C LYS A 12 3.97 -4.48 -5.69
N LEU A 13 3.16 -3.61 -5.09
CA LEU A 13 3.68 -2.37 -4.52
C LEU A 13 4.65 -2.65 -3.38
N ARG A 14 4.39 -3.66 -2.55
CA ARG A 14 5.33 -4.04 -1.49
C ARG A 14 6.65 -4.52 -2.06
N LYS A 15 6.62 -5.27 -3.16
CA LYS A 15 7.85 -5.69 -3.83
C LYS A 15 8.62 -4.50 -4.41
N VAL A 16 7.91 -3.54 -4.98
CA VAL A 16 8.55 -2.31 -5.46
C VAL A 16 9.20 -1.57 -4.29
N SER A 17 8.52 -1.46 -3.16
CA SER A 17 9.08 -0.83 -1.98
C SER A 17 10.38 -1.53 -1.53
N GLU A 18 10.40 -2.86 -1.52
CA GLU A 18 11.61 -3.60 -1.16
C GLU A 18 12.74 -3.33 -2.14
N SER A 19 12.43 -3.27 -3.44
CA SER A 19 13.43 -2.95 -4.46
C SER A 19 13.99 -1.55 -4.29
N LEU A 20 13.13 -0.58 -3.94
CA LEU A 20 13.57 0.79 -3.68
C LEU A 20 14.48 0.85 -2.46
N ASP A 21 14.18 0.08 -1.42
CA ASP A 21 15.02 0.02 -0.23
C ASP A 21 16.42 -0.50 -0.57
N VAL A 22 16.50 -1.54 -1.40
CA VAL A 22 17.79 -2.08 -1.84
C VAL A 22 18.56 -1.05 -2.65
N LEU A 23 17.89 -0.33 -3.55
CA LEU A 23 18.52 0.73 -4.31
C LEU A 23 19.03 1.85 -3.42
N ALA A 24 18.28 2.20 -2.38
CA ALA A 24 18.69 3.22 -1.42
C ALA A 24 19.99 2.81 -0.72
N GLU A 25 20.15 1.55 -0.38
CA GLU A 25 21.37 1.05 0.25
C GLU A 25 22.57 1.15 -0.66
N ARG A 26 22.37 1.01 -1.97
CA ARG A 26 23.46 0.98 -2.95
C ARG A 26 23.86 2.34 -3.48
N HIS A 27 22.98 3.33 -3.37
CA HIS A 27 23.17 4.63 -4.03
C HIS A 27 23.02 5.76 -3.01
N ALA A 28 24.06 5.93 -2.20
CA ALA A 28 24.05 6.89 -1.08
C ALA A 28 23.57 8.29 -1.46
N PRO A 29 23.98 8.87 -2.61
CA PRO A 29 23.55 10.24 -2.93
C PRO A 29 22.05 10.43 -3.05
N ILE A 30 21.29 9.36 -3.36
CA ILE A 30 19.85 9.45 -3.52
C ILE A 30 19.10 8.57 -2.53
N SER A 31 19.81 8.04 -1.53
CA SER A 31 19.23 7.06 -0.62
C SER A 31 18.07 7.64 0.18
N GLU A 32 18.15 8.89 0.62
CA GLU A 32 17.06 9.51 1.36
C GLU A 32 15.80 9.64 0.49
N ALA A 33 15.97 10.11 -0.74
CA ALA A 33 14.85 10.24 -1.66
C ALA A 33 14.21 8.87 -1.96
N LEU A 34 15.04 7.86 -2.20
CA LEU A 34 14.54 6.51 -2.46
C LEU A 34 13.82 5.92 -1.25
N SER A 35 14.31 6.18 -0.04
CA SER A 35 13.65 5.72 1.18
C SER A 35 12.29 6.36 1.37
N ILE A 36 12.17 7.65 1.07
CA ILE A 36 10.89 8.36 1.12
C ILE A 36 9.90 7.75 0.11
N LEU A 37 10.36 7.53 -1.12
CA LEU A 37 9.52 6.91 -2.15
C LEU A 37 9.10 5.50 -1.75
N SER A 38 10.00 4.71 -1.19
CA SER A 38 9.70 3.38 -0.72
C SER A 38 8.60 3.41 0.34
N GLY A 39 8.69 4.32 1.30
CA GLY A 39 7.67 4.49 2.32
C GLY A 39 6.32 4.86 1.74
N SER A 40 6.31 5.74 0.74
CA SER A 40 5.08 6.16 0.06
C SER A 40 4.43 4.99 -0.68
N VAL A 41 5.23 4.19 -1.38
CA VAL A 41 4.72 3.01 -2.09
C VAL A 41 4.15 1.99 -1.11
N ARG A 42 4.85 1.75 0.00
CA ARG A 42 4.39 0.83 1.04
C ARG A 42 3.07 1.30 1.65
N ASN A 43 2.96 2.60 1.89
CA ASN A 43 1.73 3.19 2.41
C ASN A 43 0.57 2.97 1.44
N SER A 44 0.82 3.13 0.15
CA SER A 44 -0.20 2.86 -0.86
C SER A 44 -0.65 1.41 -0.83
N ALA A 45 0.26 0.47 -0.65
CA ALA A 45 -0.09 -0.94 -0.51
C ALA A 45 -0.99 -1.17 0.70
N THR A 46 -0.66 -0.56 1.82
CA THR A 46 -1.47 -0.65 3.05
C THR A 46 -2.87 -0.08 2.82
N LEU A 47 -2.97 1.06 2.13
CA LEU A 47 -4.27 1.66 1.85
C LEU A 47 -5.13 0.76 0.97
N LEU A 48 -4.53 0.08 0.00
CA LEU A 48 -5.28 -0.89 -0.81
C LEU A 48 -5.79 -2.05 0.03
N GLU A 49 -4.98 -2.53 0.95
CA GLU A 49 -5.38 -3.61 1.85
C GLU A 49 -6.52 -3.17 2.76
N VAL A 50 -6.45 -1.95 3.29
CA VAL A 50 -7.52 -1.39 4.13
C VAL A 50 -8.80 -1.22 3.32
N LEU A 51 -8.69 -0.75 2.08
CA LEU A 51 -9.86 -0.61 1.21
C LEU A 51 -10.58 -1.95 1.03
N VAL A 52 -9.82 -3.01 0.78
CA VAL A 52 -10.41 -4.35 0.63
C VAL A 52 -11.08 -4.79 1.93
N ALA A 53 -10.43 -4.58 3.06
CA ALA A 53 -10.99 -4.96 4.36
C ALA A 53 -12.31 -4.24 4.65
N LEU A 54 -12.36 -2.94 4.35
CA LEU A 54 -13.57 -2.15 4.58
C LEU A 54 -14.71 -2.56 3.67
N LYS A 55 -14.43 -2.96 2.44
CA LYS A 55 -15.45 -3.41 1.51
C LYS A 55 -15.97 -4.80 1.83
N LEU A 56 -15.10 -5.67 2.34
CA LEU A 56 -15.47 -7.05 2.63
C LEU A 56 -16.09 -7.19 4.03
N THR A 57 -15.70 -6.31 4.96
CA THR A 57 -16.15 -6.40 6.36
C THR A 57 -16.61 -5.02 6.82
N PRO A 58 -17.86 -4.63 6.51
CA PRO A 58 -18.36 -3.33 6.95
C PRO A 58 -18.25 -3.16 8.45
N ALA A 59 -17.87 -1.95 8.89
CA ALA A 59 -17.78 -1.66 10.30
C ALA A 59 -19.15 -1.81 10.96
N PRO A 60 -19.23 -2.44 12.15
CA PRO A 60 -20.51 -2.54 12.87
C PRO A 60 -21.08 -1.15 13.15
N GLY A 61 -22.38 -1.01 12.93
CA GLY A 61 -23.07 0.23 13.18
C GLY A 61 -22.92 1.29 12.10
N TYR A 62 -22.11 1.05 11.10
CA TYR A 62 -21.96 1.99 10.00
C TYR A 62 -23.04 1.78 8.94
N ASP A 63 -23.75 2.85 8.61
CA ASP A 63 -24.74 2.83 7.55
C ASP A 63 -24.52 4.07 6.66
N PRO A 64 -23.98 3.89 5.46
CA PRO A 64 -23.72 5.02 4.58
C PRO A 64 -25.01 5.75 4.14
N ARG A 65 -26.17 5.12 4.32
CA ARG A 65 -27.44 5.74 3.94
C ARG A 65 -28.04 6.60 5.04
N SER A 66 -27.49 6.56 6.24
CA SER A 66 -28.03 7.29 7.37
C SER A 66 -27.47 8.71 7.51
N ASN A 67 -26.67 9.11 6.58
CA ASN A 67 -26.09 10.44 6.59
C ASN A 67 -27.02 11.49 6.01
#